data_a39fd300f077256d869de5ee3409fee6
#
_entry.id   a39fd300f077256d869de5ee3409fee6
#
_cell.length_a   1.000
_cell.length_b   1.000
_cell.length_c   1.000
_cell.angle_alpha   90.00
_cell.angle_beta   90.00
_cell.angle_gamma   90.00
#
_symmetry.space_group_name_H-M   'P 1'
#
loop_
_entity.id
_entity.type
_entity.pdbx_description
1 polymer ?
#
loop_
_entity_poly.entity_id
_entity_poly.type
_entity_poly.pdbx_seq_one_letter_code
_entity_poly.pdbx_strand_id
1 'polypeptide(L)'
;AANEEGVVTGAELIHNPDWSSGMSSSIRLACELLSVDCDQLLVLLADQVLVSTNELETLVAMAADGGSACAGFSGTVGPPAVFSRAWYPDLLTLNAENGAKKLLTDPAKQVAIVPMKSAGWDIDSKGDLERLSDVSSYIFGN
;
A
#
# COMPACT_ATOMS: atom_id res chain seq x y z
N ALA A 1 -3.47 -25.44 -2.32
CA ALA A 1 -4.87 -25.44 -1.92
C ALA A 1 -5.08 -24.31 -0.93
N ALA A 2 -5.70 -23.21 -1.39
CA ALA A 2 -6.11 -22.12 -0.50
C ALA A 2 -7.28 -22.67 0.34
N ASN A 3 -7.15 -22.63 1.66
CA ASN A 3 -8.24 -22.96 2.56
C ASN A 3 -9.33 -21.90 2.39
N GLU A 4 -10.56 -22.37 2.21
CA GLU A 4 -11.77 -21.55 2.06
C GLU A 4 -12.15 -20.76 3.35
N GLU A 5 -11.36 -20.84 4.42
CA GLU A 5 -11.57 -20.15 5.68
C GLU A 5 -10.83 -18.81 5.67
N GLY A 6 -11.53 -17.75 5.29
CA GLY A 6 -11.01 -16.39 5.40
C GLY A 6 -11.20 -15.49 4.20
N VAL A 7 -12.02 -15.88 3.23
CA VAL A 7 -12.36 -15.01 2.11
C VAL A 7 -13.23 -13.86 2.65
N VAL A 8 -12.68 -12.66 2.67
CA VAL A 8 -13.46 -11.44 2.94
C VAL A 8 -14.50 -11.33 1.80
N THR A 9 -15.78 -11.38 2.15
CA THR A 9 -16.86 -11.23 1.17
C THR A 9 -16.71 -9.89 0.44
N GLY A 10 -16.63 -9.93 -0.89
CA GLY A 10 -16.43 -8.76 -1.74
C GLY A 10 -14.98 -8.53 -2.17
N ALA A 11 -14.03 -9.40 -1.78
CA ALA A 11 -12.66 -9.37 -2.29
C ALA A 11 -12.47 -10.37 -3.43
N GLU A 12 -11.66 -10.01 -4.41
CA GLU A 12 -11.21 -10.90 -5.47
C GLU A 12 -9.78 -11.38 -5.17
N LEU A 13 -9.57 -12.69 -5.22
CA LEU A 13 -8.27 -13.30 -5.04
C LEU A 13 -7.59 -13.49 -6.40
N ILE A 14 -6.48 -12.80 -6.61
CA ILE A 14 -5.70 -12.86 -7.84
C ILE A 14 -4.37 -13.56 -7.57
N HIS A 15 -4.14 -14.65 -8.30
CA HIS A 15 -2.86 -15.36 -8.23
C HIS A 15 -1.81 -14.65 -9.07
N ASN A 16 -0.68 -14.26 -8.44
CA ASN A 16 0.48 -13.72 -9.13
C ASN A 16 1.53 -14.83 -9.37
N PRO A 17 1.71 -15.34 -10.60
CA PRO A 17 2.72 -16.38 -10.87
C PRO A 17 4.15 -15.87 -10.70
N ASP A 18 4.36 -14.56 -10.85
CA ASP A 18 5.69 -13.90 -10.76
C ASP A 18 6.00 -13.33 -9.38
N TRP A 19 5.30 -13.78 -8.33
CA TRP A 19 5.46 -13.27 -6.96
C TRP A 19 6.91 -13.27 -6.47
N SER A 20 7.73 -14.23 -6.90
CA SER A 20 9.14 -14.34 -6.53
C SER A 20 10.01 -13.18 -7.05
N SER A 21 9.52 -12.42 -8.04
CA SER A 21 10.16 -11.20 -8.55
C SER A 21 9.94 -9.99 -7.64
N GLY A 22 9.27 -10.18 -6.49
CA GLY A 22 9.04 -9.15 -5.49
C GLY A 22 7.73 -8.40 -5.66
N MET A 23 7.46 -7.47 -4.72
CA MET A 23 6.22 -6.68 -4.64
C MET A 23 5.86 -5.94 -5.94
N SER A 24 6.86 -5.49 -6.68
CA SER A 24 6.66 -4.78 -7.95
C SER A 24 5.84 -5.59 -8.96
N SER A 25 6.00 -6.91 -8.98
CA SER A 25 5.22 -7.79 -9.87
C SER A 25 3.72 -7.80 -9.50
N SER A 26 3.42 -7.79 -8.20
CA SER A 26 2.04 -7.76 -7.71
C SER A 26 1.36 -6.43 -7.98
N ILE A 27 2.08 -5.31 -7.81
CA ILE A 27 1.56 -3.97 -8.12
C ILE A 27 1.28 -3.83 -9.62
N ARG A 28 2.21 -4.32 -10.46
CA ARG A 28 2.03 -4.31 -11.93
C ARG A 28 0.81 -5.13 -12.34
N LEU A 29 0.67 -6.35 -11.83
CA LEU A 29 -0.49 -7.21 -12.11
C LEU A 29 -1.81 -6.56 -11.69
N ALA A 30 -1.87 -5.96 -10.50
CA ALA A 30 -3.04 -5.23 -10.04
C ALA A 30 -3.36 -4.04 -10.97
N CYS A 31 -2.35 -3.29 -11.38
CA CYS A 31 -2.51 -2.18 -12.31
C CYS A 31 -3.03 -2.64 -13.69
N GLU A 32 -2.52 -3.74 -14.24
CA GLU A 32 -2.98 -4.34 -15.50
C GLU A 32 -4.47 -4.72 -15.44
N LEU A 33 -4.91 -5.29 -14.33
CA LEU A 33 -6.29 -5.74 -14.16
C LEU A 33 -7.28 -4.61 -13.91
N LEU A 34 -6.87 -3.57 -13.15
CA LEU A 34 -7.76 -2.51 -12.67
C LEU A 34 -7.67 -1.22 -13.49
N SER A 35 -6.70 -1.08 -14.39
CA SER A 35 -6.40 0.18 -15.10
C SER A 35 -7.56 0.71 -15.96
N VAL A 36 -8.47 -0.14 -16.40
CA VAL A 36 -9.60 0.25 -17.26
C VAL A 36 -10.72 0.92 -16.46
N ASP A 37 -10.98 0.43 -15.26
CA ASP A 37 -12.19 0.76 -14.49
C ASP A 37 -11.94 1.67 -13.28
N CYS A 38 -10.66 1.89 -12.90
CA CYS A 38 -10.29 2.62 -11.70
C CYS A 38 -9.56 3.94 -12.02
N ASP A 39 -9.93 5.01 -11.33
CA ASP A 39 -9.24 6.31 -11.42
C ASP A 39 -8.05 6.40 -10.46
N GLN A 40 -8.07 5.61 -9.40
CA GLN A 40 -7.01 5.52 -8.41
C GLN A 40 -6.76 4.07 -8.01
N LEU A 41 -5.50 3.72 -7.77
CA LEU A 41 -5.06 2.44 -7.21
C LEU A 41 -4.51 2.68 -5.81
N LEU A 42 -5.15 2.13 -4.79
CA LEU A 42 -4.66 2.13 -3.41
C LEU A 42 -3.93 0.80 -3.14
N VAL A 43 -2.65 0.89 -2.80
CA VAL A 43 -1.80 -0.26 -2.45
C VAL A 43 -1.65 -0.34 -0.94
N LEU A 44 -2.03 -1.47 -0.36
CA LEU A 44 -1.95 -1.79 1.06
C LEU A 44 -1.10 -3.05 1.27
N LEU A 45 -0.51 -3.17 2.47
CA LEU A 45 0.09 -4.41 2.94
C LEU A 45 -0.82 -5.07 3.99
N ALA A 46 -0.95 -6.40 3.91
CA ALA A 46 -1.84 -7.15 4.79
C ALA A 46 -1.38 -7.20 6.27
N ASP A 47 -0.12 -6.94 6.52
CA ASP A 47 0.54 -6.92 7.83
C ASP A 47 0.47 -5.56 8.55
N GLN A 48 0.08 -4.48 7.85
CA GLN A 48 -0.08 -3.13 8.41
C GLN A 48 -1.45 -2.97 9.10
N VAL A 49 -1.74 -3.77 10.11
CA VAL A 49 -3.07 -3.92 10.72
C VAL A 49 -3.55 -2.70 11.53
N LEU A 50 -2.66 -1.76 11.83
CA LEU A 50 -3.00 -0.53 12.58
C LEU A 50 -3.39 0.65 11.69
N VAL A 51 -3.28 0.50 10.38
CA VAL A 51 -3.72 1.54 9.45
C VAL A 51 -5.24 1.68 9.49
N SER A 52 -5.71 2.88 9.77
CA SER A 52 -7.13 3.19 9.93
C SER A 52 -7.78 3.64 8.61
N THR A 53 -9.10 3.50 8.53
CA THR A 53 -9.89 3.99 7.39
C THR A 53 -9.69 5.49 7.15
N ASN A 54 -9.65 6.30 8.21
CA ASN A 54 -9.45 7.76 8.09
C ASN A 54 -8.09 8.11 7.47
N GLU A 55 -7.05 7.35 7.80
CA GLU A 55 -5.72 7.53 7.19
C GLU A 55 -5.73 7.18 5.70
N LEU A 56 -6.44 6.12 5.32
CA LEU A 56 -6.62 5.73 3.92
C LEU A 56 -7.42 6.77 3.13
N GLU A 57 -8.51 7.29 3.71
CA GLU A 57 -9.31 8.37 3.11
C GLU A 57 -8.47 9.64 2.89
N THR A 58 -7.60 9.95 3.85
CA THR A 58 -6.65 11.08 3.72
C THR A 58 -5.70 10.87 2.53
N LEU A 59 -5.14 9.67 2.38
CA LEU A 59 -4.27 9.35 1.23
C LEU A 59 -5.01 9.48 -0.11
N VAL A 60 -6.24 8.95 -0.18
CA VAL A 60 -7.08 9.04 -1.39
C VAL A 60 -7.35 10.51 -1.75
N ALA A 61 -7.70 11.34 -0.77
CA ALA A 61 -7.94 12.77 -0.97
C ALA A 61 -6.68 13.53 -1.41
N MET A 62 -5.51 13.19 -0.83
CA MET A 62 -4.23 13.82 -1.18
C MET A 62 -3.71 13.43 -2.57
N ALA A 63 -4.14 12.29 -3.10
CA ALA A 63 -3.83 11.82 -4.45
C ALA A 63 -4.84 12.28 -5.52
N ALA A 64 -5.76 13.19 -5.17
CA ALA A 64 -6.71 13.75 -6.13
C ALA A 64 -5.99 14.51 -7.27
N ASP A 65 -6.75 14.86 -8.30
CA ASP A 65 -6.30 15.68 -9.44
C ASP A 65 -5.06 15.15 -10.19
N GLY A 66 -4.96 13.83 -10.28
CA GLY A 66 -3.87 13.19 -11.03
C GLY A 66 -2.59 12.99 -10.22
N GLY A 67 -2.62 13.24 -8.92
CA GLY A 67 -1.49 13.08 -8.01
C GLY A 67 -1.23 11.65 -7.54
N SER A 68 -0.28 11.53 -6.62
CA SER A 68 0.01 10.33 -5.83
C SER A 68 0.25 10.72 -4.39
N ALA A 69 -0.08 9.83 -3.45
CA ALA A 69 0.19 10.02 -2.04
C ALA A 69 0.71 8.73 -1.41
N CYS A 70 1.53 8.84 -0.39
CA CYS A 70 2.03 7.67 0.33
C CYS A 70 2.21 7.96 1.82
N ALA A 71 2.28 6.89 2.62
CA ALA A 71 2.59 6.99 4.02
C ALA A 71 4.06 7.37 4.24
N GLY A 72 4.28 8.29 5.21
CA GLY A 72 5.58 8.64 5.75
C GLY A 72 5.69 8.17 7.20
N PHE A 73 6.67 7.31 7.50
CA PHE A 73 6.89 6.73 8.82
C PHE A 73 8.36 6.42 9.03
N SER A 74 8.84 6.53 10.25
CA SER A 74 10.20 6.15 10.66
C SER A 74 11.32 6.68 9.74
N GLY A 75 11.14 7.91 9.19
CA GLY A 75 12.13 8.53 8.28
C GLY A 75 12.15 7.95 6.86
N THR A 76 11.17 7.14 6.49
CA THR A 76 11.01 6.56 5.15
C THR A 76 9.61 6.80 4.60
N VAL A 77 9.37 6.38 3.36
CA VAL A 77 8.06 6.39 2.71
C VAL A 77 7.75 5.00 2.14
N GLY A 78 6.45 4.68 2.06
CA GLY A 78 6.02 3.39 1.53
C GLY A 78 4.51 3.22 1.58
N PRO A 79 4.02 1.99 1.43
CA PRO A 79 2.60 1.68 1.61
C PRO A 79 2.10 2.05 3.02
N PRO A 80 0.82 2.39 3.15
CA PRO A 80 -0.17 2.58 2.10
C PRO A 80 0.19 3.67 1.11
N ALA A 81 -0.09 3.43 -0.18
CA ALA A 81 0.15 4.42 -1.23
C ALA A 81 -0.99 4.45 -2.24
N VAL A 82 -1.35 5.64 -2.70
CA VAL A 82 -2.38 5.86 -3.72
C VAL A 82 -1.73 6.42 -4.96
N PHE A 83 -2.05 5.86 -6.10
CA PHE A 83 -1.62 6.30 -7.42
C PHE A 83 -2.85 6.63 -8.27
N SER A 84 -2.92 7.83 -8.80
CA SER A 84 -3.95 8.15 -9.80
C SER A 84 -3.66 7.47 -11.13
N ARG A 85 -4.66 7.45 -12.03
CA ARG A 85 -4.55 6.87 -13.37
C ARG A 85 -3.36 7.42 -14.17
N ALA A 86 -2.96 8.67 -13.94
CA ALA A 86 -1.80 9.27 -14.59
C ALA A 86 -0.47 8.55 -14.29
N TRP A 87 -0.41 7.77 -13.22
CA TRP A 87 0.77 7.02 -12.80
C TRP A 87 0.80 5.57 -13.32
N TYR A 88 -0.29 5.08 -13.92
CA TYR A 88 -0.38 3.70 -14.39
C TYR A 88 0.71 3.32 -15.40
N PRO A 89 1.11 4.18 -16.36
CA PRO A 89 2.24 3.87 -17.23
C PRO A 89 3.54 3.58 -16.48
N ASP A 90 3.81 4.31 -15.40
CA ASP A 90 4.99 4.08 -14.55
C ASP A 90 4.87 2.77 -13.76
N LEU A 91 3.68 2.50 -13.19
CA LEU A 91 3.42 1.27 -12.44
C LEU A 91 3.57 0.02 -13.30
N LEU A 92 3.14 0.08 -14.55
CA LEU A 92 3.26 -1.04 -15.51
C LEU A 92 4.71 -1.35 -15.88
N THR A 93 5.64 -0.42 -15.68
CA THR A 93 7.08 -0.61 -15.94
C THR A 93 7.88 -1.03 -14.70
N LEU A 94 7.23 -1.20 -13.54
CA LEU A 94 7.90 -1.63 -12.32
C LEU A 94 8.55 -3.00 -12.48
N ASN A 95 9.75 -3.14 -11.92
CA ASN A 95 10.50 -4.39 -11.88
C ASN A 95 11.28 -4.51 -10.56
N ALA A 96 12.06 -5.57 -10.40
CA ALA A 96 12.83 -5.82 -9.17
C ALA A 96 13.84 -4.70 -8.85
N GLU A 97 14.41 -4.05 -9.88
CA GLU A 97 15.39 -2.96 -9.70
C GLU A 97 14.74 -1.60 -9.49
N ASN A 98 13.54 -1.39 -10.07
CA ASN A 98 12.77 -0.15 -10.01
C ASN A 98 11.45 -0.41 -9.27
N GLY A 99 11.53 -0.61 -7.96
CA GLY A 99 10.36 -0.80 -7.11
C GLY A 99 9.54 0.48 -6.93
N ALA A 100 8.30 0.33 -6.47
CA ALA A 100 7.39 1.45 -6.21
C ALA A 100 8.00 2.52 -5.27
N LYS A 101 8.87 2.13 -4.35
CA LYS A 101 9.57 3.08 -3.45
C LYS A 101 10.42 4.09 -4.24
N LYS A 102 11.13 3.65 -5.28
CA LYS A 102 11.93 4.56 -6.13
C LYS A 102 11.02 5.57 -6.84
N LEU A 103 9.85 5.14 -7.27
CA LEU A 103 8.86 6.01 -7.88
C LEU A 103 8.31 7.04 -6.87
N LEU A 104 8.05 6.62 -5.62
CA LEU A 104 7.56 7.49 -4.55
C LEU A 104 8.63 8.50 -4.05
N THR A 105 9.90 8.21 -4.23
CA THR A 105 11.02 9.07 -3.80
C THR A 105 11.65 9.87 -4.92
N ASP A 106 11.14 9.76 -6.15
CA ASP A 106 11.64 10.51 -7.30
C ASP A 106 11.34 12.01 -7.13
N PRO A 107 12.36 12.88 -7.02
CA PRO A 107 12.14 14.32 -6.84
C PRO A 107 11.48 15.00 -8.03
N ALA A 108 11.49 14.38 -9.22
CA ALA A 108 10.78 14.88 -10.39
C ALA A 108 9.27 14.63 -10.31
N LYS A 109 8.83 13.75 -9.40
CA LYS A 109 7.44 13.38 -9.20
C LYS A 109 6.94 14.00 -7.88
N GLN A 110 5.86 14.76 -7.96
CA GLN A 110 5.26 15.37 -6.78
C GLN A 110 4.36 14.37 -6.06
N VAL A 111 4.91 13.66 -5.08
CA VAL A 111 4.18 12.73 -4.23
C VAL A 111 3.84 13.40 -2.91
N ALA A 112 2.57 13.42 -2.52
CA ALA A 112 2.15 13.88 -1.21
C ALA A 112 2.54 12.84 -0.14
N ILE A 113 3.25 13.27 0.90
CA ILE A 113 3.63 12.40 2.01
C ILE A 113 2.72 12.68 3.19
N VAL A 114 1.96 11.66 3.61
CA VAL A 114 1.07 11.73 4.76
C VAL A 114 1.77 11.11 5.97
N PRO A 115 2.07 11.86 7.04
CA PRO A 115 2.63 11.29 8.25
C PRO A 115 1.68 10.22 8.83
N MET A 116 2.18 8.97 8.94
CA MET A 116 1.36 7.82 9.30
C MET A 116 2.16 6.84 10.16
N LYS A 117 2.12 7.02 11.47
CA LYS A 117 2.86 6.14 12.41
C LYS A 117 2.38 4.69 12.35
N SER A 118 1.09 4.49 12.13
CA SER A 118 0.43 3.18 12.00
C SER A 118 1.03 2.32 10.89
N ALA A 119 1.48 2.96 9.78
CA ALA A 119 2.10 2.26 8.65
C ALA A 119 3.52 1.72 8.93
N GLY A 120 4.14 2.16 10.01
CA GLY A 120 5.45 1.67 10.45
C GLY A 120 5.38 0.43 11.34
N TRP A 121 4.20 -0.15 11.53
CA TRP A 121 3.98 -1.35 12.32
C TRP A 121 3.50 -2.51 11.47
N ASP A 122 4.37 -3.48 11.30
CA ASP A 122 4.10 -4.72 10.59
C ASP A 122 3.99 -5.86 11.60
N ILE A 123 3.06 -6.80 11.39
CA ILE A 123 2.97 -8.03 12.17
C ILE A 123 3.72 -9.13 11.44
N ASP A 124 4.96 -9.36 11.85
CA ASP A 124 5.82 -10.42 11.30
C ASP A 124 5.81 -11.70 12.14
N SER A 125 5.41 -11.59 13.41
CA SER A 125 5.47 -12.68 14.37
C SER A 125 4.26 -12.75 15.29
N LYS A 126 4.06 -13.90 15.94
CA LYS A 126 3.03 -14.04 16.99
C LYS A 126 3.26 -13.08 18.17
N GLY A 127 4.51 -12.76 18.50
CA GLY A 127 4.85 -11.81 19.55
C GLY A 127 4.43 -10.37 19.21
N ASP A 128 4.39 -10.01 17.93
CA ASP A 128 3.90 -8.71 17.49
C ASP A 128 2.39 -8.61 17.68
N LEU A 129 1.67 -9.70 17.40
CA LEU A 129 0.23 -9.78 17.64
C LEU A 129 -0.14 -9.62 19.12
N GLU A 130 0.64 -10.21 20.03
CA GLU A 130 0.43 -10.08 21.47
C GLU A 130 0.66 -8.64 21.97
N ARG A 131 1.58 -7.90 21.35
CA ARG A 131 1.87 -6.49 21.66
C ARG A 131 0.94 -5.48 20.96
N LEU A 132 0.02 -5.96 20.13
CA LEU A 132 -0.83 -5.09 19.32
C LEU A 132 -1.64 -4.09 20.14
N SER A 133 -2.17 -4.49 21.33
CA SER A 133 -2.93 -3.62 22.21
C SER A 133 -2.12 -2.44 22.74
N ASP A 134 -0.86 -2.72 23.13
CA ASP A 134 0.02 -1.69 23.69
C ASP A 134 0.44 -0.68 22.61
N VAL A 135 0.74 -1.19 21.44
CA VAL A 135 1.12 -0.38 20.27
C VAL A 135 -0.03 0.47 19.78
N SER A 136 -1.24 -0.09 19.73
CA SER A 136 -2.45 0.64 19.36
C SER A 136 -2.67 1.85 20.28
N SER A 137 -2.52 1.68 21.60
CA SER A 137 -2.60 2.75 22.57
C SER A 137 -1.54 3.83 22.34
N TYR A 138 -0.32 3.46 21.98
CA TYR A 138 0.76 4.39 21.67
C TYR A 138 0.50 5.23 20.40
N ILE A 139 -0.07 4.61 19.36
CA ILE A 139 -0.30 5.26 18.07
C ILE A 139 -1.52 6.17 18.12
N PHE A 140 -2.60 5.73 18.74
CA PHE A 140 -3.90 6.43 18.73
C PHE A 140 -4.18 7.24 20.00
N GLY A 141 -3.34 7.15 21.02
CA GLY A 141 -3.38 8.00 22.21
C GLY A 141 -4.68 7.87 23.00
N ASN A 142 -4.87 6.75 23.66
CA ASN A 142 -5.91 6.62 24.68
C ASN A 142 -5.40 7.12 26.02
#